data_2ed3cf866ccf91f5ecbb053a86330a17
#
_entry.id   2ed3cf866ccf91f5ecbb053a86330a17
#
_cell.length_a   1.000
_cell.length_b   1.000
_cell.length_c   1.000
_cell.angle_alpha   90.00
_cell.angle_beta   90.00
_cell.angle_gamma   90.00
#
_symmetry.space_group_name_H-M   'P 1'
#
loop_
_entity.id
_entity.type
_entity.pdbx_description
1 polymer ?
#
loop_
_entity_poly.entity_id
_entity_poly.type
_entity_poly.pdbx_seq_one_letter_code
_entity_poly.pdbx_strand_id
1 'polypeptide(L)'
;MTPDAQEAARATVRPRKPAPAPADRPAGPTFAVAFGGGGARGLAHIHVIQALDELGIRPVEIAGSSIGAIMGAGMAAGMTGHDIRDYARTLLGNRSDVLARLWRARSGISGFMAGNGLGFTPLDVERVLKSFLPAAVPDRFDELSIPLKVTATDYYGHALAVFGEGDLYSALGASAAIPAVFRPVHRDGMLLIDGGIYNPVPFDLLEGSADIVIAVDVVGAPAPGSRKRPGSIDLMFGATQLMMQSITDMKLKTRRPDILLRPPVSRFRVLDFLKVEAVMAETASILDETKRAIAAAVRAHERKAAHGG
;
A
#
# COMPACT_ATOMS: atom_id res chain seq x y z
N MET A 1 -8.43 34.02 -9.44
CA MET A 1 -8.54 32.64 -9.94
C MET A 1 -9.40 32.69 -11.18
N THR A 2 -8.81 32.44 -12.34
CA THR A 2 -9.48 32.50 -13.63
C THR A 2 -10.24 31.20 -13.89
N PRO A 3 -11.37 31.23 -14.65
CA PRO A 3 -12.20 30.03 -14.93
C PRO A 3 -11.44 28.88 -15.59
N ASP A 4 -10.36 29.14 -16.31
CA ASP A 4 -9.54 28.15 -17.01
C ASP A 4 -8.82 27.15 -16.11
N ALA A 5 -8.59 27.46 -14.83
CA ALA A 5 -7.95 26.55 -13.90
C ALA A 5 -8.88 25.44 -13.36
N GLN A 6 -10.21 25.64 -13.47
CA GLN A 6 -11.22 24.63 -13.09
C GLN A 6 -11.56 23.66 -14.22
N GLU A 7 -11.33 24.04 -15.46
CA GLU A 7 -11.61 23.20 -16.64
C GLU A 7 -10.47 22.22 -16.93
N ALA A 8 -9.22 22.58 -16.61
CA ALA A 8 -8.06 21.69 -16.75
C ALA A 8 -8.08 20.49 -15.77
N ALA A 9 -8.79 20.59 -14.64
CA ALA A 9 -8.92 19.51 -13.66
C ALA A 9 -9.96 18.43 -14.04
N ARG A 10 -10.72 18.65 -15.14
CA ARG A 10 -11.77 17.70 -15.61
C ARG A 10 -11.36 16.79 -16.76
N ALA A 11 -10.19 16.95 -17.32
CA ALA A 11 -9.77 16.20 -18.50
C ALA A 11 -8.69 15.18 -18.19
N THR A 12 -9.06 13.98 -17.76
CA THR A 12 -8.46 12.69 -18.18
C THR A 12 -9.10 11.50 -17.48
N VAL A 13 -10.42 11.46 -17.39
CA VAL A 13 -11.11 10.17 -17.17
C VAL A 13 -11.42 9.60 -18.54
N ARG A 14 -10.51 8.77 -19.09
CA ARG A 14 -10.85 7.95 -20.27
C ARG A 14 -11.95 6.96 -19.91
N PRO A 15 -12.91 6.69 -20.83
CA PRO A 15 -14.01 5.78 -20.55
C PRO A 15 -13.51 4.38 -20.20
N ARG A 16 -14.00 3.85 -19.08
CA ARG A 16 -13.77 2.47 -18.63
C ARG A 16 -14.08 1.49 -19.76
N LYS A 17 -13.18 0.52 -19.95
CA LYS A 17 -13.49 -0.70 -20.70
C LYS A 17 -14.75 -1.31 -20.07
N PRO A 18 -15.80 -1.67 -20.84
CA PRO A 18 -17.03 -2.22 -20.27
C PRO A 18 -16.71 -3.46 -19.43
N ALA A 19 -17.40 -3.58 -18.27
CA ALA A 19 -17.31 -4.77 -17.44
C ALA A 19 -17.64 -6.02 -18.28
N PRO A 20 -17.01 -7.19 -17.99
CA PRO A 20 -17.33 -8.45 -18.68
C PRO A 20 -18.83 -8.76 -18.58
N ALA A 21 -19.34 -9.36 -19.64
CA ALA A 21 -20.75 -9.69 -19.78
C ALA A 21 -21.25 -10.63 -18.64
N PRO A 22 -22.57 -10.63 -18.31
CA PRO A 22 -23.15 -11.31 -17.16
C PRO A 22 -22.93 -12.82 -17.03
N ALA A 23 -22.39 -13.48 -18.06
CA ALA A 23 -22.24 -14.94 -18.12
C ALA A 23 -21.09 -15.53 -17.25
N ASP A 24 -20.17 -14.69 -16.74
CA ASP A 24 -18.99 -15.14 -15.96
C ASP A 24 -18.94 -14.60 -14.53
N ARG A 25 -20.07 -14.23 -13.92
CA ARG A 25 -20.05 -13.87 -12.50
C ARG A 25 -19.80 -15.13 -11.66
N PRO A 26 -18.78 -15.12 -10.77
CA PRO A 26 -18.60 -16.20 -9.81
C PRO A 26 -19.86 -16.39 -8.99
N ALA A 27 -20.13 -17.62 -8.54
CA ALA A 27 -21.31 -18.03 -7.77
C ALA A 27 -21.32 -17.46 -6.33
N GLY A 28 -20.91 -16.17 -6.13
CA GLY A 28 -20.85 -15.49 -4.85
C GLY A 28 -20.47 -14.02 -5.03
N PRO A 29 -20.43 -13.24 -3.93
CA PRO A 29 -20.05 -11.83 -4.00
C PRO A 29 -18.62 -11.63 -4.46
N THR A 30 -18.40 -10.57 -5.24
CA THR A 30 -17.07 -10.13 -5.66
C THR A 30 -16.39 -9.32 -4.56
N PHE A 31 -15.04 -9.37 -4.51
CA PHE A 31 -14.25 -8.68 -3.49
C PHE A 31 -13.27 -7.71 -4.12
N ALA A 32 -13.06 -6.57 -3.46
CA ALA A 32 -11.93 -5.68 -3.73
C ALA A 32 -11.17 -5.39 -2.44
N VAL A 33 -9.85 -5.17 -2.52
CA VAL A 33 -9.00 -5.02 -1.34
C VAL A 33 -8.16 -3.75 -1.42
N ALA A 34 -8.23 -2.93 -0.36
CA ALA A 34 -7.38 -1.76 -0.18
C ALA A 34 -6.32 -2.04 0.90
N PHE A 35 -5.05 -2.02 0.50
CA PHE A 35 -3.91 -2.16 1.39
C PHE A 35 -3.35 -0.79 1.76
N GLY A 36 -3.39 -0.45 3.06
CA GLY A 36 -2.89 0.82 3.58
C GLY A 36 -1.37 0.92 3.66
N GLY A 37 -0.88 2.16 3.71
CA GLY A 37 0.51 2.49 3.98
C GLY A 37 0.88 2.35 5.47
N GLY A 38 2.15 2.11 5.77
CA GLY A 38 2.61 1.98 7.16
C GLY A 38 4.05 1.51 7.31
N GLY A 39 4.84 1.45 6.25
CA GLY A 39 6.21 0.94 6.25
C GLY A 39 6.28 -0.52 6.71
N ALA A 40 7.19 -0.86 7.62
CA ALA A 40 7.38 -2.23 8.13
C ALA A 40 6.12 -2.87 8.75
N ARG A 41 5.18 -2.06 9.24
CA ARG A 41 3.88 -2.51 9.76
C ARG A 41 3.03 -3.18 8.68
N GLY A 42 3.25 -2.84 7.41
CA GLY A 42 2.59 -3.47 6.27
C GLY A 42 2.92 -4.95 6.06
N LEU A 43 3.90 -5.51 6.77
CA LEU A 43 4.09 -6.97 6.83
C LEU A 43 2.84 -7.69 7.35
N ALA A 44 1.97 -7.02 8.11
CA ALA A 44 0.69 -7.57 8.56
C ALA A 44 -0.29 -7.86 7.41
N HIS A 45 -0.15 -7.21 6.25
CA HIS A 45 -0.96 -7.51 5.05
C HIS A 45 -0.82 -8.95 4.59
N ILE A 46 0.33 -9.58 4.87
CA ILE A 46 0.60 -10.98 4.52
C ILE A 46 -0.47 -11.92 5.10
N HIS A 47 -0.89 -11.72 6.35
CA HIS A 47 -1.93 -12.54 6.97
C HIS A 47 -3.30 -12.35 6.31
N VAL A 48 -3.60 -11.13 5.84
CA VAL A 48 -4.85 -10.87 5.11
C VAL A 48 -4.83 -11.57 3.75
N ILE A 49 -3.70 -11.49 3.02
CA ILE A 49 -3.52 -12.20 1.75
C ILE A 49 -3.64 -13.71 1.97
N GLN A 50 -2.98 -14.27 3.01
CA GLN A 50 -3.11 -15.69 3.37
C GLN A 50 -4.57 -16.09 3.65
N ALA A 51 -5.33 -15.25 4.37
CA ALA A 51 -6.74 -15.54 4.64
C ALA A 51 -7.58 -15.56 3.36
N LEU A 52 -7.32 -14.67 2.40
CA LEU A 52 -7.97 -14.64 1.10
C LEU A 52 -7.62 -15.90 0.28
N ASP A 53 -6.34 -16.31 0.26
CA ASP A 53 -5.89 -17.53 -0.41
C ASP A 53 -6.56 -18.77 0.17
N GLU A 54 -6.61 -18.90 1.49
CA GLU A 54 -7.23 -20.05 2.18
C GLU A 54 -8.76 -20.12 1.97
N LEU A 55 -9.40 -18.98 1.70
CA LEU A 55 -10.81 -18.90 1.35
C LEU A 55 -11.07 -19.03 -0.17
N GLY A 56 -10.01 -19.14 -0.98
CA GLY A 56 -10.12 -19.16 -2.45
C GLY A 56 -10.63 -17.85 -3.05
N ILE A 57 -10.49 -16.74 -2.33
CA ILE A 57 -10.96 -15.42 -2.77
C ILE A 57 -9.89 -14.71 -3.58
N ARG A 58 -10.21 -14.45 -4.84
CA ARG A 58 -9.39 -13.60 -5.73
C ARG A 58 -10.08 -12.25 -5.91
N PRO A 59 -9.51 -11.14 -5.42
CA PRO A 59 -10.08 -9.81 -5.62
C PRO A 59 -10.19 -9.44 -7.11
N VAL A 60 -11.26 -8.73 -7.46
CA VAL A 60 -11.44 -8.20 -8.82
C VAL A 60 -10.62 -6.92 -9.04
N GLU A 61 -10.25 -6.23 -7.97
CA GLU A 61 -9.42 -5.02 -8.02
C GLU A 61 -8.70 -4.83 -6.68
N ILE A 62 -7.47 -4.32 -6.74
CA ILE A 62 -6.66 -3.97 -5.57
C ILE A 62 -6.31 -2.49 -5.62
N ALA A 63 -6.33 -1.80 -4.48
CA ALA A 63 -5.75 -0.47 -4.33
C ALA A 63 -4.69 -0.49 -3.22
N GLY A 64 -3.57 0.19 -3.42
CA GLY A 64 -2.49 0.20 -2.45
C GLY A 64 -1.82 1.56 -2.29
N SER A 65 -1.35 1.83 -1.07
CA SER A 65 -0.55 3.00 -0.73
C SER A 65 0.76 2.56 -0.07
N SER A 66 1.90 3.09 -0.53
CA SER A 66 3.23 2.80 0.04
C SER A 66 3.50 1.28 0.10
N ILE A 67 3.85 0.74 1.26
CA ILE A 67 4.01 -0.70 1.48
C ILE A 67 2.77 -1.51 1.04
N GLY A 68 1.57 -0.95 1.18
CA GLY A 68 0.33 -1.58 0.73
C GLY A 68 0.27 -1.73 -0.79
N ALA A 69 0.84 -0.79 -1.55
CA ALA A 69 0.97 -0.92 -2.99
C ALA A 69 1.96 -2.05 -3.36
N ILE A 70 3.05 -2.18 -2.63
CA ILE A 70 4.05 -3.25 -2.81
C ILE A 70 3.44 -4.62 -2.53
N MET A 71 2.71 -4.78 -1.41
CA MET A 71 2.03 -6.03 -1.06
C MET A 71 0.92 -6.36 -2.07
N GLY A 72 0.17 -5.33 -2.49
CA GLY A 72 -0.85 -5.46 -3.54
C GLY A 72 -0.26 -5.88 -4.89
N ALA A 73 0.92 -5.36 -5.26
CA ALA A 73 1.62 -5.77 -6.49
C ALA A 73 2.05 -7.24 -6.43
N GLY A 74 2.58 -7.73 -5.29
CA GLY A 74 2.89 -9.14 -5.10
C GLY A 74 1.67 -10.03 -5.28
N MET A 75 0.54 -9.69 -4.62
CA MET A 75 -0.72 -10.41 -4.79
C MET A 75 -1.24 -10.32 -6.22
N ALA A 76 -1.21 -9.15 -6.84
CA ALA A 76 -1.67 -8.94 -8.21
C ALA A 76 -0.80 -9.67 -9.25
N ALA A 77 0.46 -9.92 -8.96
CA ALA A 77 1.37 -10.75 -9.75
C ALA A 77 1.10 -12.26 -9.58
N GLY A 78 0.18 -12.67 -8.70
CA GLY A 78 -0.18 -14.06 -8.46
C GLY A 78 0.58 -14.74 -7.33
N MET A 79 1.35 -14.01 -6.53
CA MET A 79 2.00 -14.57 -5.35
C MET A 79 0.96 -14.82 -4.25
N THR A 80 1.06 -15.98 -3.61
CA THR A 80 0.27 -16.28 -2.40
C THR A 80 0.84 -15.55 -1.19
N GLY A 81 0.03 -15.41 -0.13
CA GLY A 81 0.52 -14.88 1.14
C GLY A 81 1.66 -15.72 1.74
N HIS A 82 1.70 -17.04 1.44
CA HIS A 82 2.84 -17.89 1.79
C HIS A 82 4.12 -17.48 1.03
N ASP A 83 4.02 -17.29 -0.29
CA ASP A 83 5.16 -16.87 -1.11
C ASP A 83 5.71 -15.52 -0.64
N ILE A 84 4.81 -14.55 -0.41
CA ILE A 84 5.20 -13.22 0.07
C ILE A 84 5.86 -13.29 1.45
N ARG A 85 5.33 -14.11 2.37
CA ARG A 85 5.90 -14.32 3.70
C ARG A 85 7.30 -14.91 3.64
N ASP A 86 7.46 -16.00 2.88
CA ASP A 86 8.73 -16.72 2.80
C ASP A 86 9.79 -15.88 2.10
N TYR A 87 9.38 -15.10 1.08
CA TYR A 87 10.24 -14.12 0.45
C TYR A 87 10.66 -13.01 1.42
N ALA A 88 9.71 -12.43 2.17
CA ALA A 88 10.01 -11.40 3.16
C ALA A 88 10.96 -11.90 4.26
N ARG A 89 10.78 -13.13 4.74
CA ARG A 89 11.67 -13.79 5.72
C ARG A 89 13.08 -13.97 5.17
N THR A 90 13.19 -14.50 3.96
CA THR A 90 14.49 -14.69 3.30
C THR A 90 15.20 -13.37 3.08
N LEU A 91 14.46 -12.36 2.60
CA LEU A 91 15.01 -11.05 2.25
C LEU A 91 15.43 -10.22 3.47
N LEU A 92 14.58 -10.19 4.50
CA LEU A 92 14.71 -9.29 5.67
C LEU A 92 15.33 -10.00 6.89
N GLY A 93 15.40 -11.33 6.87
CA GLY A 93 15.94 -12.13 7.98
C GLY A 93 17.45 -11.98 8.17
N ASN A 94 18.20 -11.59 7.13
CA ASN A 94 19.63 -11.40 7.20
C ASN A 94 20.03 -9.92 7.05
N ARG A 95 20.50 -9.32 8.15
CA ARG A 95 20.91 -7.89 8.18
C ARG A 95 22.03 -7.57 7.19
N SER A 96 23.00 -8.48 7.00
CA SER A 96 24.12 -8.26 6.08
C SER A 96 23.65 -8.19 4.63
N ASP A 97 22.70 -9.04 4.24
CA ASP A 97 22.14 -9.06 2.89
C ASP A 97 21.31 -7.80 2.61
N VAL A 98 20.50 -7.37 3.58
CA VAL A 98 19.76 -6.10 3.48
C VAL A 98 20.71 -4.92 3.30
N LEU A 99 21.79 -4.84 4.11
CA LEU A 99 22.79 -3.78 4.00
C LEU A 99 23.53 -3.84 2.66
N ALA A 100 23.90 -5.03 2.18
CA ALA A 100 24.56 -5.20 0.89
C ALA A 100 23.67 -4.77 -0.29
N ARG A 101 22.35 -5.07 -0.22
CA ARG A 101 21.38 -4.64 -1.24
C ARG A 101 21.19 -3.12 -1.22
N LEU A 102 21.02 -2.52 -0.04
CA LEU A 102 20.91 -1.06 0.12
C LEU A 102 22.18 -0.36 -0.36
N TRP A 103 23.37 -0.93 -0.10
CA TRP A 103 24.63 -0.37 -0.56
C TRP A 103 24.75 -0.41 -2.09
N ARG A 104 24.32 -1.49 -2.74
CA ARG A 104 24.26 -1.62 -4.21
C ARG A 104 23.23 -0.68 -4.84
N ALA A 105 22.11 -0.39 -4.15
CA ALA A 105 21.08 0.53 -4.62
C ALA A 105 21.50 2.02 -4.45
N ARG A 106 22.58 2.32 -3.70
CA ARG A 106 23.14 3.67 -3.62
C ARG A 106 23.68 4.09 -4.99
N SER A 107 23.36 5.30 -5.41
CA SER A 107 23.96 5.92 -6.61
C SER A 107 25.47 5.91 -6.48
N GLY A 108 26.19 5.54 -7.55
CA GLY A 108 27.66 5.50 -7.58
C GLY A 108 28.29 6.85 -7.20
N ILE A 109 29.63 6.87 -7.14
CA ILE A 109 30.51 7.97 -6.66
C ILE A 109 30.12 9.38 -7.10
N SER A 110 29.38 9.54 -8.21
CA SER A 110 28.87 10.84 -8.69
C SER A 110 27.86 11.53 -7.74
N GLY A 111 27.13 10.77 -6.91
CA GLY A 111 26.22 11.33 -5.90
C GLY A 111 26.95 11.88 -4.67
N PHE A 112 28.19 11.42 -4.42
CA PHE A 112 29.01 11.89 -3.32
C PHE A 112 29.58 13.32 -3.57
N MET A 113 29.82 13.67 -4.82
CA MET A 113 30.41 14.97 -5.20
C MET A 113 29.38 16.10 -5.36
N ALA A 114 28.07 15.80 -5.44
CA ALA A 114 27.02 16.80 -5.62
C ALA A 114 26.38 17.32 -4.31
N GLY A 115 26.74 16.75 -3.16
CA GLY A 115 26.20 17.15 -1.84
C GLY A 115 27.25 17.84 -1.00
N ASN A 116 27.00 19.09 -0.63
CA ASN A 116 27.79 19.85 0.34
C ASN A 116 27.81 19.14 1.70
N GLY A 117 28.91 18.42 1.98
CA GLY A 117 29.22 17.93 3.33
C GLY A 117 28.48 16.65 3.75
N LEU A 118 28.97 16.01 4.80
CA LEU A 118 28.54 14.75 5.48
C LEU A 118 27.02 14.54 5.71
N GLY A 119 26.15 14.95 4.79
CA GLY A 119 24.71 14.83 4.83
C GLY A 119 24.21 13.46 4.36
N PHE A 120 23.20 12.95 5.04
CA PHE A 120 22.48 11.73 4.68
C PHE A 120 21.85 11.92 3.29
N THR A 121 22.42 11.30 2.26
CA THR A 121 21.86 11.38 0.89
C THR A 121 20.67 10.41 0.81
N PRO A 122 19.44 10.88 0.52
CA PRO A 122 18.28 10.01 0.36
C PRO A 122 18.50 8.96 -0.73
N LEU A 123 17.97 7.77 -0.51
CA LEU A 123 18.10 6.64 -1.43
C LEU A 123 17.20 6.81 -2.66
N ASP A 124 17.61 6.22 -3.78
CA ASP A 124 16.79 6.05 -4.96
C ASP A 124 15.83 4.87 -4.73
N VAL A 125 14.53 5.18 -4.58
CA VAL A 125 13.51 4.20 -4.22
C VAL A 125 13.29 3.15 -5.31
N GLU A 126 13.35 3.51 -6.60
CA GLU A 126 13.17 2.56 -7.71
C GLU A 126 14.30 1.52 -7.74
N ARG A 127 15.55 1.96 -7.53
CA ARG A 127 16.70 1.04 -7.42
C ARG A 127 16.59 0.13 -6.21
N VAL A 128 16.09 0.67 -5.08
CA VAL A 128 15.83 -0.15 -3.89
C VAL A 128 14.77 -1.19 -4.24
N LEU A 129 13.63 -0.80 -4.82
CA LEU A 129 12.57 -1.74 -5.19
C LEU A 129 13.07 -2.82 -6.16
N LYS A 130 13.82 -2.46 -7.20
CA LYS A 130 14.43 -3.44 -8.14
C LYS A 130 15.38 -4.43 -7.46
N SER A 131 15.97 -4.05 -6.33
CA SER A 131 16.86 -4.93 -5.55
C SER A 131 16.09 -5.77 -4.52
N PHE A 132 14.88 -5.37 -4.14
CA PHE A 132 14.12 -5.95 -3.04
C PHE A 132 12.84 -6.67 -3.47
N LEU A 133 12.27 -6.37 -4.65
CA LEU A 133 11.09 -7.09 -5.11
C LEU A 133 11.45 -8.42 -5.78
N PRO A 134 10.59 -9.45 -5.64
CA PRO A 134 10.79 -10.73 -6.30
C PRO A 134 10.60 -10.61 -7.82
N ALA A 135 11.28 -11.47 -8.59
CA ALA A 135 11.16 -11.53 -10.04
C ALA A 135 9.73 -11.86 -10.53
N ALA A 136 8.86 -12.33 -9.65
CA ALA A 136 7.45 -12.57 -9.95
C ALA A 136 6.66 -11.26 -10.15
N VAL A 137 7.13 -10.13 -9.61
CA VAL A 137 6.49 -8.82 -9.83
C VAL A 137 6.97 -8.28 -11.19
N PRO A 138 6.07 -8.10 -12.16
CA PRO A 138 6.43 -7.67 -13.51
C PRO A 138 6.80 -6.17 -13.56
N ASP A 139 7.36 -5.74 -14.68
CA ASP A 139 7.73 -4.34 -14.88
C ASP A 139 6.51 -3.44 -15.19
N ARG A 140 5.40 -4.01 -15.65
CA ARG A 140 4.24 -3.27 -16.14
C ARG A 140 2.93 -3.70 -15.48
N PHE A 141 2.00 -2.75 -15.35
CA PHE A 141 0.66 -3.02 -14.81
C PHE A 141 -0.17 -3.99 -15.66
N ASP A 142 -0.03 -3.96 -16.97
CA ASP A 142 -0.79 -4.82 -17.92
C ASP A 142 -0.36 -6.30 -17.86
N GLU A 143 0.75 -6.60 -17.22
CA GLU A 143 1.21 -7.96 -16.95
C GLU A 143 0.66 -8.53 -15.63
N LEU A 144 0.03 -7.69 -14.81
CA LEU A 144 -0.58 -8.14 -13.55
C LEU A 144 -1.85 -8.94 -13.81
N SER A 145 -2.07 -9.98 -13.01
CA SER A 145 -3.24 -10.85 -13.11
C SER A 145 -4.49 -10.28 -12.43
N ILE A 146 -4.33 -9.27 -11.56
CA ILE A 146 -5.42 -8.53 -10.92
C ILE A 146 -5.16 -7.04 -11.15
N PRO A 147 -6.17 -6.24 -11.58
CA PRO A 147 -6.04 -4.79 -11.68
C PRO A 147 -5.58 -4.15 -10.38
N LEU A 148 -4.54 -3.32 -10.43
CA LEU A 148 -3.95 -2.65 -9.28
C LEU A 148 -3.99 -1.13 -9.46
N LYS A 149 -4.46 -0.41 -8.45
CA LYS A 149 -4.34 1.04 -8.32
C LYS A 149 -3.28 1.37 -7.27
N VAL A 150 -2.25 2.09 -7.68
CA VAL A 150 -1.16 2.56 -6.83
C VAL A 150 -1.31 4.05 -6.59
N THR A 151 -1.32 4.48 -5.31
CA THR A 151 -1.45 5.89 -4.96
C THR A 151 -0.09 6.53 -4.71
N ALA A 152 0.07 7.79 -5.11
CA ALA A 152 1.16 8.67 -4.71
C ALA A 152 0.62 10.06 -4.40
N THR A 153 1.43 10.92 -3.81
CA THR A 153 1.08 12.32 -3.55
C THR A 153 1.82 13.22 -4.53
N ASP A 154 1.11 14.00 -5.34
CA ASP A 154 1.70 15.07 -6.13
C ASP A 154 2.00 16.25 -5.21
N TYR A 155 3.31 16.49 -4.99
CA TYR A 155 3.78 17.46 -4.00
C TYR A 155 3.42 18.89 -4.36
N TYR A 156 3.59 19.29 -5.63
CA TYR A 156 3.28 20.64 -6.09
C TYR A 156 1.87 20.81 -6.62
N GLY A 157 1.24 19.71 -7.09
CA GLY A 157 -0.16 19.70 -7.49
C GLY A 157 -1.12 19.67 -6.30
N HIS A 158 -0.62 19.39 -5.07
CA HIS A 158 -1.42 19.26 -3.85
C HIS A 158 -2.57 18.25 -4.02
N ALA A 159 -2.31 17.15 -4.72
CA ALA A 159 -3.34 16.22 -5.17
C ALA A 159 -2.92 14.75 -4.96
N LEU A 160 -3.92 13.88 -4.96
CA LEU A 160 -3.73 12.45 -5.08
C LEU A 160 -3.40 12.09 -6.53
N ALA A 161 -2.28 11.42 -6.75
CA ALA A 161 -1.98 10.74 -8.00
C ALA A 161 -2.33 9.26 -7.86
N VAL A 162 -2.98 8.68 -8.90
CA VAL A 162 -3.37 7.27 -8.93
C VAL A 162 -2.88 6.67 -10.25
N PHE A 163 -2.10 5.59 -10.14
CA PHE A 163 -1.53 4.88 -11.28
C PHE A 163 -2.15 3.48 -11.35
N GLY A 164 -2.53 3.05 -12.55
CA GLY A 164 -3.05 1.71 -12.85
C GLY A 164 -2.58 1.20 -14.21
N GLU A 165 -1.66 1.93 -14.86
CA GLU A 165 -1.13 1.60 -16.18
C GLU A 165 0.34 2.04 -16.34
N GLY A 166 1.04 1.48 -17.32
CA GLY A 166 2.42 1.81 -17.63
C GLY A 166 3.44 1.10 -16.76
N ASP A 167 4.53 1.80 -16.40
CA ASP A 167 5.63 1.28 -15.58
C ASP A 167 5.20 1.10 -14.13
N LEU A 168 5.24 -0.14 -13.64
CA LEU A 168 4.81 -0.51 -12.29
C LEU A 168 5.86 -0.09 -11.25
N TYR A 169 7.16 -0.29 -11.54
CA TYR A 169 8.22 0.05 -10.58
C TYR A 169 8.31 1.54 -10.31
N SER A 170 8.13 2.36 -11.34
CA SER A 170 8.07 3.82 -11.17
C SER A 170 6.87 4.24 -10.32
N ALA A 171 5.69 3.61 -10.50
CA ALA A 171 4.51 3.89 -9.68
C ALA A 171 4.70 3.44 -8.23
N LEU A 172 5.22 2.21 -8.01
CA LEU A 172 5.54 1.70 -6.66
C LEU A 172 6.61 2.57 -5.98
N GLY A 173 7.61 3.02 -6.75
CA GLY A 173 8.63 3.96 -6.27
C GLY A 173 8.02 5.27 -5.80
N ALA A 174 7.16 5.88 -6.61
CA ALA A 174 6.45 7.10 -6.24
C ALA A 174 5.60 6.90 -4.97
N SER A 175 4.88 5.78 -4.90
CA SER A 175 4.04 5.42 -3.75
C SER A 175 4.82 5.23 -2.46
N ALA A 176 6.05 4.72 -2.53
CA ALA A 176 6.91 4.41 -1.39
C ALA A 176 7.99 5.47 -1.11
N ALA A 177 7.95 6.62 -1.79
CA ALA A 177 8.92 7.70 -1.66
C ALA A 177 8.74 8.49 -0.36
N ILE A 178 9.01 7.85 0.80
CA ILE A 178 8.91 8.44 2.13
C ILE A 178 9.90 9.63 2.22
N PRO A 179 9.41 10.85 2.51
CA PRO A 179 10.27 12.03 2.69
C PRO A 179 11.37 11.78 3.75
N ALA A 180 12.53 12.35 3.53
CA ALA A 180 13.76 12.19 4.31
C ALA A 180 14.42 10.79 4.23
N VAL A 181 13.75 9.75 3.72
CA VAL A 181 14.32 8.41 3.50
C VAL A 181 14.69 8.22 2.03
N PHE A 182 13.77 8.54 1.14
CA PHE A 182 13.90 8.40 -0.29
C PHE A 182 13.84 9.74 -1.02
N ARG A 183 14.43 9.78 -2.22
CA ARG A 183 14.25 10.90 -3.13
C ARG A 183 12.83 10.89 -3.68
N PRO A 184 12.21 12.07 -3.87
CA PRO A 184 10.97 12.17 -4.63
C PRO A 184 11.14 11.60 -6.04
N VAL A 185 10.06 11.05 -6.59
CA VAL A 185 10.04 10.49 -7.95
C VAL A 185 9.45 11.52 -8.91
N HIS A 186 10.14 11.75 -10.03
CA HIS A 186 9.61 12.56 -11.13
C HIS A 186 8.92 11.65 -12.14
N ARG A 187 7.61 11.85 -12.35
CA ARG A 187 6.83 11.10 -13.33
C ARG A 187 5.74 11.99 -13.93
N ASP A 188 5.59 11.96 -15.24
CA ASP A 188 4.53 12.66 -15.98
C ASP A 188 4.44 14.16 -15.62
N GLY A 189 5.60 14.82 -15.40
CA GLY A 189 5.68 16.21 -15.02
C GLY A 189 5.38 16.51 -13.55
N MET A 190 5.03 15.52 -12.74
CA MET A 190 4.76 15.64 -11.30
C MET A 190 6.00 15.32 -10.47
N LEU A 191 6.11 15.96 -9.29
CA LEU A 191 7.03 15.59 -8.23
C LEU A 191 6.26 14.77 -7.19
N LEU A 192 6.54 13.47 -7.13
CA LEU A 192 5.76 12.52 -6.35
C LEU A 192 6.48 12.11 -5.07
N ILE A 193 5.71 12.02 -3.99
CA ILE A 193 6.12 11.49 -2.68
C ILE A 193 5.12 10.43 -2.22
N ASP A 194 5.39 9.79 -1.07
CA ASP A 194 4.62 8.67 -0.51
C ASP A 194 3.11 8.92 -0.56
N GLY A 195 2.38 7.93 -1.07
CA GLY A 195 0.93 7.98 -1.26
C GLY A 195 0.15 8.04 0.04
N GLY A 196 0.71 7.51 1.13
CA GLY A 196 0.09 7.52 2.45
C GLY A 196 -0.07 8.92 3.04
N ILE A 197 0.65 9.92 2.53
CA ILE A 197 0.53 11.30 2.97
C ILE A 197 -0.84 11.87 2.57
N TYR A 198 -1.35 11.52 1.39
CA TYR A 198 -2.64 12.02 0.89
C TYR A 198 -3.78 11.01 1.10
N ASN A 199 -3.53 9.73 0.82
CA ASN A 199 -4.51 8.66 0.96
C ASN A 199 -3.91 7.43 1.65
N PRO A 200 -3.87 7.40 2.99
CA PRO A 200 -3.23 6.34 3.75
C PRO A 200 -3.82 4.95 3.52
N VAL A 201 -5.14 4.86 3.35
CA VAL A 201 -5.88 3.62 3.11
C VAL A 201 -6.85 3.87 1.96
N PRO A 202 -6.53 3.44 0.72
CA PRO A 202 -7.21 3.89 -0.49
C PRO A 202 -8.50 3.11 -0.84
N PHE A 203 -9.34 2.77 0.16
CA PHE A 203 -10.58 2.02 -0.05
C PHE A 203 -11.63 2.80 -0.85
N ASP A 204 -11.59 4.13 -0.81
CA ASP A 204 -12.45 5.02 -1.58
C ASP A 204 -12.27 4.87 -3.10
N LEU A 205 -11.08 4.42 -3.54
CA LEU A 205 -10.81 4.16 -4.96
C LEU A 205 -11.47 2.86 -5.46
N LEU A 206 -11.97 2.03 -4.56
CA LEU A 206 -12.62 0.74 -4.85
C LEU A 206 -14.14 0.81 -4.74
N GLU A 207 -14.71 1.99 -4.47
CA GLU A 207 -16.16 2.17 -4.38
C GLU A 207 -16.86 1.75 -5.69
N GLY A 208 -17.79 0.82 -5.59
CA GLY A 208 -18.53 0.28 -6.73
C GLY A 208 -17.74 -0.65 -7.66
N SER A 209 -16.52 -1.05 -7.29
CA SER A 209 -15.74 -2.02 -8.09
C SER A 209 -16.06 -3.47 -7.72
N ALA A 210 -16.59 -3.72 -6.54
CA ALA A 210 -16.96 -5.04 -6.02
C ALA A 210 -18.17 -4.97 -5.09
N ASP A 211 -18.75 -6.12 -4.79
CA ASP A 211 -19.86 -6.24 -3.84
C ASP A 211 -19.41 -6.05 -2.38
N ILE A 212 -18.16 -6.42 -2.06
CA ILE A 212 -17.56 -6.30 -0.74
C ILE A 212 -16.16 -5.67 -0.86
N VAL A 213 -15.96 -4.54 -0.20
CA VAL A 213 -14.67 -3.83 -0.12
C VAL A 213 -14.02 -4.09 1.23
N ILE A 214 -12.80 -4.64 1.19
CA ILE A 214 -11.96 -4.89 2.37
C ILE A 214 -10.89 -3.80 2.45
N ALA A 215 -10.77 -3.11 3.57
CA ALA A 215 -9.69 -2.16 3.85
C ALA A 215 -8.80 -2.65 4.98
N VAL A 216 -7.49 -2.57 4.79
CA VAL A 216 -6.50 -2.97 5.79
C VAL A 216 -5.69 -1.73 6.20
N ASP A 217 -5.93 -1.26 7.41
CA ASP A 217 -5.29 -0.08 7.99
C ASP A 217 -4.11 -0.50 8.88
N VAL A 218 -2.91 -0.29 8.41
CA VAL A 218 -1.65 -0.57 9.13
C VAL A 218 -0.89 0.72 9.52
N VAL A 219 -1.57 1.87 9.50
CA VAL A 219 -0.98 3.15 9.91
C VAL A 219 -0.52 3.06 11.36
N GLY A 220 -1.30 2.44 12.24
CA GLY A 220 -1.03 2.34 13.68
C GLY A 220 -1.00 3.71 14.36
N ALA A 221 -0.76 3.74 15.67
CA ALA A 221 -0.63 4.96 16.46
C ALA A 221 0.77 5.07 17.08
N PRO A 222 1.30 6.30 17.33
CA PRO A 222 2.47 6.46 18.16
C PRO A 222 2.22 5.83 19.53
N ALA A 223 3.09 4.89 19.93
CA ALA A 223 2.99 4.21 21.22
C ALA A 223 4.18 4.59 22.11
N PRO A 224 4.01 4.65 23.44
CA PRO A 224 5.11 4.85 24.36
C PRO A 224 6.19 3.78 24.15
N GLY A 225 7.40 4.21 23.83
CA GLY A 225 8.56 3.32 23.67
C GLY A 225 9.33 3.14 24.95
N SER A 226 10.42 2.36 24.90
CA SER A 226 11.36 2.17 26.01
C SER A 226 12.10 3.47 26.42
N ARG A 227 12.15 4.46 25.54
CA ARG A 227 12.74 5.78 25.83
C ARG A 227 11.68 6.72 26.40
N LYS A 228 12.02 7.42 27.49
CA LYS A 228 11.14 8.41 28.14
C LYS A 228 10.78 9.60 27.22
N ARG A 229 11.63 9.92 26.23
CA ARG A 229 11.41 11.01 25.27
C ARG A 229 11.73 10.53 23.85
N PRO A 230 10.83 10.71 22.87
CA PRO A 230 11.11 10.42 21.47
C PRO A 230 12.14 11.42 20.88
N GLY A 231 12.99 10.95 19.97
CA GLY A 231 13.89 11.82 19.21
C GLY A 231 13.15 12.60 18.12
N SER A 232 13.83 13.61 17.51
CA SER A 232 13.23 14.46 16.46
C SER A 232 12.70 13.65 15.28
N ILE A 233 13.43 12.61 14.85
CA ILE A 233 13.00 11.71 13.77
C ILE A 233 11.77 10.90 14.19
N ASP A 234 11.74 10.38 15.42
CA ASP A 234 10.58 9.64 15.95
C ASP A 234 9.34 10.56 16.00
N LEU A 235 9.53 11.83 16.39
CA LEU A 235 8.45 12.83 16.43
C LEU A 235 7.93 13.17 15.01
N MET A 236 8.82 13.32 14.04
CA MET A 236 8.46 13.60 12.65
C MET A 236 7.60 12.46 12.06
N PHE A 237 8.04 11.22 12.20
CA PHE A 237 7.26 10.07 11.75
C PHE A 237 5.97 9.89 12.55
N GLY A 238 6.00 10.14 13.85
CA GLY A 238 4.81 10.11 14.70
C GLY A 238 3.77 11.15 14.34
N ALA A 239 4.20 12.37 14.03
CA ALA A 239 3.31 13.45 13.57
C ALA A 239 2.66 13.10 12.21
N THR A 240 3.45 12.61 11.25
CA THR A 240 2.91 12.11 9.97
C THR A 240 1.90 11.00 10.19
N GLN A 241 2.19 10.05 11.09
CA GLN A 241 1.29 8.96 11.43
C GLN A 241 -0.05 9.45 12.00
N LEU A 242 -0.02 10.43 12.92
CA LEU A 242 -1.23 11.05 13.47
C LEU A 242 -2.07 11.75 12.38
N MET A 243 -1.41 12.45 11.44
CA MET A 243 -2.10 13.06 10.31
C MET A 243 -2.74 12.01 9.39
N MET A 244 -2.04 10.92 9.08
CA MET A 244 -2.57 9.80 8.29
C MET A 244 -3.78 9.16 8.96
N GLN A 245 -3.75 8.95 10.29
CA GLN A 245 -4.90 8.47 11.05
C GLN A 245 -6.09 9.44 10.96
N SER A 246 -5.85 10.73 11.15
CA SER A 246 -6.89 11.76 11.05
C SER A 246 -7.57 11.75 9.67
N ILE A 247 -6.78 11.62 8.60
CA ILE A 247 -7.30 11.50 7.23
C ILE A 247 -8.18 10.25 7.10
N THR A 248 -7.69 9.09 7.56
CA THR A 248 -8.45 7.83 7.50
C THR A 248 -9.75 7.94 8.30
N ASP A 249 -9.70 8.47 9.52
CA ASP A 249 -10.90 8.61 10.37
C ASP A 249 -11.91 9.62 9.79
N MET A 250 -11.45 10.68 9.13
CA MET A 250 -12.35 11.61 8.42
C MET A 250 -13.02 10.93 7.23
N LYS A 251 -12.30 10.13 6.45
CA LYS A 251 -12.87 9.35 5.35
C LYS A 251 -13.92 8.36 5.84
N LEU A 252 -13.66 7.68 6.95
CA LEU A 252 -14.59 6.71 7.56
C LEU A 252 -15.90 7.33 8.07
N LYS A 253 -15.95 8.66 8.27
CA LYS A 253 -17.21 9.37 8.62
C LYS A 253 -18.15 9.51 7.42
N THR A 254 -17.60 9.62 6.22
CA THR A 254 -18.36 9.87 4.99
C THR A 254 -18.53 8.61 4.14
N ARG A 255 -17.54 7.72 4.18
CA ARG A 255 -17.49 6.47 3.40
C ARG A 255 -16.90 5.38 4.27
N ARG A 256 -17.46 4.18 4.20
CA ARG A 256 -16.94 3.03 4.93
C ARG A 256 -16.74 1.85 4.00
N PRO A 257 -15.63 1.11 4.11
CA PRO A 257 -15.52 -0.20 3.49
C PRO A 257 -16.46 -1.18 4.21
N ASP A 258 -16.83 -2.27 3.57
CA ASP A 258 -17.65 -3.32 4.18
C ASP A 258 -16.90 -4.02 5.32
N ILE A 259 -15.58 -4.16 5.16
CA ILE A 259 -14.69 -4.74 6.17
C ILE A 259 -13.50 -3.78 6.39
N LEU A 260 -13.29 -3.36 7.65
CA LEU A 260 -12.11 -2.62 8.06
C LEU A 260 -11.29 -3.47 9.04
N LEU A 261 -10.06 -3.82 8.65
CA LEU A 261 -9.12 -4.58 9.46
C LEU A 261 -8.04 -3.64 9.99
N ARG A 262 -7.77 -3.71 11.29
CA ARG A 262 -6.73 -2.92 11.99
C ARG A 262 -5.81 -3.82 12.78
N PRO A 263 -4.77 -4.41 12.15
CA PRO A 263 -3.79 -5.24 12.85
C PRO A 263 -3.11 -4.50 14.01
N PRO A 264 -2.72 -5.19 15.11
CA PRO A 264 -2.06 -4.59 16.27
C PRO A 264 -0.60 -4.25 15.99
N VAL A 265 -0.36 -3.21 15.18
CA VAL A 265 0.98 -2.84 14.66
C VAL A 265 1.63 -1.64 15.37
N SER A 266 0.95 -0.98 16.32
CA SER A 266 1.37 0.31 16.88
C SER A 266 2.73 0.27 17.61
N ARG A 267 3.17 -0.88 18.12
CA ARG A 267 4.47 -1.05 18.79
C ARG A 267 5.67 -1.01 17.82
N PHE A 268 5.45 -1.16 16.51
CA PHE A 268 6.50 -1.17 15.51
C PHE A 268 6.67 0.20 14.87
N ARG A 269 7.92 0.55 14.54
CA ARG A 269 8.25 1.78 13.82
C ARG A 269 8.11 1.55 12.30
N VAL A 270 7.97 2.64 11.56
CA VAL A 270 7.86 2.64 10.08
C VAL A 270 9.02 1.90 9.41
N LEU A 271 10.24 2.01 9.97
CA LEU A 271 11.47 1.43 9.40
C LEU A 271 11.92 0.11 10.07
N ASP A 272 11.10 -0.52 10.88
CA ASP A 272 11.42 -1.77 11.60
C ASP A 272 11.38 -3.03 10.69
N PHE A 273 11.76 -2.92 9.43
CA PHE A 273 11.71 -4.03 8.46
C PHE A 273 12.49 -5.28 8.89
N LEU A 274 13.57 -5.11 9.67
CA LEU A 274 14.35 -6.25 10.20
C LEU A 274 13.66 -7.00 11.34
N LYS A 275 12.47 -6.57 11.76
CA LYS A 275 11.65 -7.23 12.78
C LYS A 275 10.52 -8.07 12.18
N VAL A 276 10.72 -8.64 10.98
CA VAL A 276 9.70 -9.38 10.23
C VAL A 276 9.01 -10.44 11.10
N GLU A 277 9.77 -11.28 11.82
CA GLU A 277 9.20 -12.32 12.67
C GLU A 277 8.35 -11.76 13.82
N ALA A 278 8.82 -10.66 14.44
CA ALA A 278 8.08 -10.03 15.53
C ALA A 278 6.76 -9.40 15.04
N VAL A 279 6.77 -8.76 13.84
CA VAL A 279 5.55 -8.21 13.25
C VAL A 279 4.58 -9.35 12.91
N MET A 280 5.07 -10.41 12.25
CA MET A 280 4.25 -11.56 11.87
C MET A 280 3.63 -12.25 13.09
N ALA A 281 4.41 -12.46 14.16
CA ALA A 281 3.90 -13.08 15.39
C ALA A 281 2.84 -12.22 16.09
N GLU A 282 3.07 -10.90 16.20
CA GLU A 282 2.14 -9.98 16.86
C GLU A 282 0.81 -9.86 16.11
N THR A 283 0.85 -9.93 14.78
CA THR A 283 -0.32 -9.74 13.93
C THR A 283 -0.98 -11.03 13.45
N ALA A 284 -0.56 -12.20 13.97
CA ALA A 284 -1.05 -13.51 13.54
C ALA A 284 -2.57 -13.67 13.68
N SER A 285 -3.18 -13.05 14.71
CA SER A 285 -4.64 -13.12 14.95
C SER A 285 -5.47 -12.52 13.81
N ILE A 286 -4.86 -11.65 12.97
CA ILE A 286 -5.58 -10.98 11.87
C ILE A 286 -6.01 -11.97 10.79
N LEU A 287 -5.31 -13.10 10.64
CA LEU A 287 -5.69 -14.15 9.70
C LEU A 287 -7.10 -14.68 9.99
N ASP A 288 -7.35 -15.12 11.22
CA ASP A 288 -8.66 -15.64 11.63
C ASP A 288 -9.72 -14.53 11.73
N GLU A 289 -9.32 -13.32 12.14
CA GLU A 289 -10.20 -12.15 12.16
C GLU A 289 -10.69 -11.83 10.74
N THR A 290 -9.80 -11.85 9.75
CA THR A 290 -10.14 -11.64 8.33
C THR A 290 -11.17 -12.66 7.86
N LYS A 291 -10.96 -13.95 8.13
CA LYS A 291 -11.89 -15.01 7.74
C LYS A 291 -13.27 -14.82 8.37
N ARG A 292 -13.31 -14.49 9.67
CA ARG A 292 -14.59 -14.23 10.37
C ARG A 292 -15.31 -13.01 9.81
N ALA A 293 -14.58 -11.91 9.52
CA ALA A 293 -15.14 -10.69 8.95
C ALA A 293 -15.71 -10.94 7.55
N ILE A 294 -14.99 -11.67 6.70
CA ILE A 294 -15.45 -12.04 5.36
C ILE A 294 -16.73 -12.89 5.45
N ALA A 295 -16.74 -13.93 6.29
CA ALA A 295 -17.92 -14.77 6.47
C ALA A 295 -19.15 -13.97 6.96
N ALA A 296 -18.95 -12.96 7.82
CA ALA A 296 -20.03 -12.09 8.27
C ALA A 296 -20.53 -11.16 7.15
N ALA A 297 -19.62 -10.58 6.35
CA ALA A 297 -19.97 -9.71 5.24
C ALA A 297 -20.72 -10.45 4.12
N VAL A 298 -20.29 -11.67 3.78
CA VAL A 298 -20.99 -12.53 2.80
C VAL A 298 -22.43 -12.78 3.25
N ARG A 299 -22.62 -13.24 4.49
CA ARG A 299 -23.99 -13.45 5.05
C ARG A 299 -24.83 -12.19 5.05
N ALA A 300 -24.22 -11.01 5.27
CA ALA A 300 -24.94 -9.73 5.23
C ALA A 300 -25.33 -9.37 3.80
N HIS A 301 -24.47 -9.60 2.82
CA HIS A 301 -24.73 -9.40 1.40
C HIS A 301 -25.86 -10.29 0.91
N GLU A 302 -25.82 -11.59 1.21
CA GLU A 302 -26.87 -12.58 0.85
C GLU A 302 -28.23 -12.21 1.42
N ARG A 303 -28.28 -11.77 2.70
CA ARG A 303 -29.55 -11.29 3.31
C ARG A 303 -30.11 -10.06 2.60
N LYS A 304 -29.26 -9.11 2.19
CA LYS A 304 -29.73 -7.93 1.42
C LYS A 304 -30.29 -8.36 0.05
N ALA A 305 -29.61 -9.27 -0.63
CA ALA A 305 -30.08 -9.80 -1.91
C ALA A 305 -31.42 -10.53 -1.80
N ALA A 306 -31.62 -11.31 -0.72
CA ALA A 306 -32.87 -12.04 -0.46
C ALA A 306 -34.07 -11.13 -0.07
N HIS A 307 -33.85 -9.90 0.42
CA HIS A 307 -34.91 -8.97 0.85
C HIS A 307 -35.12 -7.81 -0.13
N GLY A 308 -34.28 -7.68 -1.17
CA GLY A 308 -34.34 -6.61 -2.17
C GLY A 308 -34.88 -7.05 -3.53
N GLY A 309 -35.27 -8.32 -3.68
CA GLY A 309 -36.04 -8.87 -4.79
C GLY A 309 -37.49 -9.02 -4.36
#